data_c69907d8461278e52638cc4e23d30833
#
_entry.id   c69907d8461278e52638cc4e23d30833
#
_cell.length_a   1.000
_cell.length_b   1.000
_cell.length_c   1.000
_cell.angle_alpha   90.00
_cell.angle_beta   90.00
_cell.angle_gamma   90.00
#
_symmetry.space_group_name_H-M   'P 1'
#
loop_
_entity.id
_entity.type
_entity.pdbx_description
1 polymer ?
#
loop_
_entity_poly.entity_id
_entity_poly.type
_entity_poly.pdbx_seq_one_letter_code
_entity_poly.pdbx_strand_id
1 'polypeptide(L)'
;MSYQIKIDTSPIYELLGSFMAYVTKKWVQDMDLGHEWIDKVDARLQHEVRTELATAQDCPFSDYDALYAWALLRPESDEISDYISYLDHGPDKDMFELLVPHIPFLTFEESLRIRKVYAPLLRLWDRDYFRALEGELRVLAEEDAAEKRMLLSKMEPEALVEYATAGLVVPHVEDLDTVVLFPVVHNRPINSYCFYTRTLLIQYPVDIPEESEEEPPTLLLRLTRAVNDPQRLRILRYVAQGPKSLEDMRHDLSRLEDTLMSDMMILRVAGLLRIHIGRYHKEKFSIRPDGAADLQVFLESYIGL
;
A
#
# COMPACT_ATOMS: atom_id res chain seq x y z
N MET A 1 -16.34 13.79 14.96
CA MET A 1 -16.35 12.45 15.55
C MET A 1 -15.16 11.74 14.94
N SER A 2 -14.26 11.16 15.73
CA SER A 2 -13.14 10.40 15.22
C SER A 2 -13.62 9.00 14.84
N TYR A 3 -13.09 8.48 13.76
CA TYR A 3 -13.27 7.08 13.35
C TYR A 3 -12.57 6.13 14.34
N GLN A 4 -12.97 4.87 14.33
CA GLN A 4 -12.27 3.81 15.05
C GLN A 4 -11.16 3.22 14.17
N ILE A 5 -10.00 2.89 14.77
CA ILE A 5 -8.94 2.15 14.08
C ILE A 5 -9.07 0.67 14.41
N LYS A 6 -8.98 -0.16 13.37
CA LYS A 6 -8.74 -1.60 13.46
C LYS A 6 -7.43 -1.93 12.78
N ILE A 7 -6.67 -2.87 13.32
CA ILE A 7 -5.46 -3.40 12.68
C ILE A 7 -5.73 -4.86 12.33
N ASP A 8 -5.73 -5.15 11.04
CA ASP A 8 -6.03 -6.46 10.46
C ASP A 8 -4.74 -7.05 9.87
N THR A 9 -4.28 -8.15 10.43
CA THR A 9 -3.01 -8.82 10.08
C THR A 9 -3.21 -10.05 9.21
N SER A 10 -4.38 -10.18 8.57
CA SER A 10 -4.64 -11.32 7.69
C SER A 10 -3.60 -11.44 6.57
N PRO A 11 -3.00 -12.63 6.37
CA PRO A 11 -2.02 -12.86 5.31
C PRO A 11 -2.62 -12.72 3.90
N ILE A 12 -3.94 -12.68 3.79
CA ILE A 12 -4.65 -12.47 2.52
C ILE A 12 -4.26 -11.12 1.90
N TYR A 13 -4.08 -10.07 2.71
CA TYR A 13 -3.66 -8.76 2.21
C TYR A 13 -2.25 -8.80 1.60
N GLU A 14 -1.34 -9.50 2.26
CA GLU A 14 0.03 -9.66 1.77
C GLU A 14 0.07 -10.53 0.49
N LEU A 15 -0.74 -11.59 0.43
CA LEU A 15 -0.93 -12.38 -0.79
C LEU A 15 -1.38 -11.50 -1.96
N LEU A 16 -2.43 -10.69 -1.76
CA LEU A 16 -2.98 -9.79 -2.78
C LEU A 16 -1.97 -8.72 -3.18
N GLY A 17 -1.29 -8.11 -2.21
CA GLY A 17 -0.29 -7.06 -2.44
C GLY A 17 0.90 -7.56 -3.25
N SER A 18 1.49 -8.71 -2.88
CA SER A 18 2.61 -9.32 -3.60
C SER A 18 2.21 -9.79 -5.00
N PHE A 19 1.03 -10.40 -5.15
CA PHE A 19 0.48 -10.77 -6.45
C PHE A 19 0.30 -9.55 -7.36
N MET A 20 -0.35 -8.51 -6.84
CA MET A 20 -0.57 -7.25 -7.57
C MET A 20 0.76 -6.64 -8.03
N ALA A 21 1.74 -6.53 -7.14
CA ALA A 21 3.05 -5.99 -7.45
C ALA A 21 3.76 -6.78 -8.55
N TYR A 22 3.75 -8.11 -8.46
CA TYR A 22 4.37 -9.00 -9.45
C TYR A 22 3.70 -8.89 -10.81
N VAL A 23 2.38 -8.98 -10.86
CA VAL A 23 1.63 -8.99 -12.13
C VAL A 23 1.65 -7.63 -12.81
N THR A 24 1.36 -6.56 -12.08
CA THR A 24 1.23 -5.23 -12.68
C THR A 24 2.55 -4.52 -12.88
N LYS A 25 3.60 -4.93 -12.14
CA LYS A 25 4.92 -4.27 -12.06
C LYS A 25 4.84 -2.78 -11.73
N LYS A 26 3.67 -2.32 -11.25
CA LYS A 26 3.50 -0.93 -10.83
C LYS A 26 4.35 -0.64 -9.61
N TRP A 27 4.99 0.52 -9.62
CA TRP A 27 5.81 1.06 -8.51
C TRP A 27 7.00 0.20 -8.07
N VAL A 28 7.30 -0.91 -8.72
CA VAL A 28 8.40 -1.82 -8.35
C VAL A 28 9.74 -1.08 -8.24
N GLN A 29 9.99 -0.08 -9.09
CA GLN A 29 11.19 0.76 -9.05
C GLN A 29 11.29 1.66 -7.79
N ASP A 30 10.18 1.85 -7.07
CA ASP A 30 10.07 2.67 -5.86
C ASP A 30 9.86 1.80 -4.60
N MET A 31 9.81 0.47 -4.77
CA MET A 31 9.78 -0.52 -3.69
C MET A 31 11.19 -0.88 -3.24
N ASP A 32 11.34 -1.26 -1.97
CA ASP A 32 12.62 -1.74 -1.42
C ASP A 32 13.12 -3.00 -2.13
N LEU A 33 12.22 -3.89 -2.51
CA LEU A 33 12.53 -5.12 -3.24
C LEU A 33 13.03 -4.86 -4.68
N GLY A 34 12.60 -3.77 -5.32
CA GLY A 34 13.03 -3.37 -6.64
C GLY A 34 12.80 -4.42 -7.74
N HIS A 35 13.42 -4.19 -8.91
CA HIS A 35 13.33 -5.11 -10.04
C HIS A 35 14.02 -6.45 -9.79
N GLU A 36 15.02 -6.50 -8.92
CA GLU A 36 15.70 -7.74 -8.56
C GLU A 36 14.77 -8.79 -7.96
N TRP A 37 13.76 -8.35 -7.24
CA TRP A 37 12.74 -9.25 -6.72
C TRP A 37 11.95 -9.91 -7.85
N ILE A 38 11.55 -9.16 -8.86
CA ILE A 38 10.86 -9.70 -10.05
C ILE A 38 11.72 -10.77 -10.71
N ASP A 39 13.02 -10.49 -10.92
CA ASP A 39 13.96 -11.41 -11.55
C ASP A 39 14.13 -12.71 -10.71
N LYS A 40 14.19 -12.59 -9.38
CA LYS A 40 14.26 -13.73 -8.47
C LYS A 40 12.99 -14.58 -8.51
N VAL A 41 11.82 -13.95 -8.56
CA VAL A 41 10.54 -14.64 -8.69
C VAL A 41 10.44 -15.34 -10.05
N ASP A 42 10.79 -14.66 -11.14
CA ASP A 42 10.80 -15.20 -12.49
C ASP A 42 11.74 -16.42 -12.63
N ALA A 43 12.89 -16.41 -11.96
CA ALA A 43 13.81 -17.54 -11.94
C ALA A 43 13.28 -18.74 -11.16
N ARG A 44 12.41 -18.52 -10.18
CA ARG A 44 11.81 -19.56 -9.34
C ARG A 44 10.60 -20.21 -9.99
N LEU A 45 9.77 -19.43 -10.67
CA LEU A 45 8.53 -19.90 -11.27
C LEU A 45 8.78 -20.65 -12.58
N GLN A 46 8.01 -21.72 -12.82
CA GLN A 46 7.99 -22.40 -14.11
C GLN A 46 7.42 -21.49 -15.20
N HIS A 47 7.85 -21.71 -16.45
CA HIS A 47 7.44 -20.87 -17.59
C HIS A 47 5.92 -20.84 -17.77
N GLU A 48 5.26 -21.98 -17.63
CA GLU A 48 3.80 -22.12 -17.76
C GLU A 48 3.07 -21.27 -16.71
N VAL A 49 3.57 -21.30 -15.46
CA VAL A 49 2.99 -20.49 -14.36
C VAL A 49 3.15 -19.01 -14.64
N ARG A 50 4.32 -18.57 -15.09
CA ARG A 50 4.55 -17.15 -15.46
C ARG A 50 3.61 -16.69 -16.57
N THR A 51 3.41 -17.54 -17.58
CA THR A 51 2.51 -17.23 -18.70
C THR A 51 1.07 -17.11 -18.23
N GLU A 52 0.64 -17.98 -17.32
CA GLU A 52 -0.70 -17.94 -16.74
C GLU A 52 -0.90 -16.66 -15.91
N LEU A 53 0.05 -16.34 -15.00
CA LEU A 53 0.00 -15.13 -14.17
C LEU A 53 -0.01 -13.85 -15.02
N ALA A 54 0.70 -13.84 -16.16
CA ALA A 54 0.74 -12.70 -17.06
C ALA A 54 -0.63 -12.35 -17.68
N THR A 55 -1.58 -13.27 -17.70
CA THR A 55 -2.94 -12.99 -18.20
C THR A 55 -3.68 -11.91 -17.42
N ALA A 56 -3.31 -11.70 -16.15
CA ALA A 56 -3.87 -10.63 -15.34
C ALA A 56 -3.26 -9.23 -15.59
N GLN A 57 -2.20 -9.11 -16.42
CA GLN A 57 -1.58 -7.80 -16.73
C GLN A 57 -2.53 -6.87 -17.49
N ASP A 58 -3.38 -7.43 -18.32
CA ASP A 58 -4.34 -6.68 -19.14
C ASP A 58 -5.68 -6.44 -18.40
N CYS A 59 -5.82 -6.95 -17.19
CA CYS A 59 -7.03 -6.73 -16.39
C CYS A 59 -7.07 -5.32 -15.79
N PRO A 60 -8.28 -4.76 -15.61
CA PRO A 60 -8.43 -3.46 -14.97
C PRO A 60 -7.80 -3.41 -13.57
N PHE A 61 -7.04 -2.35 -13.27
CA PHE A 61 -6.45 -2.19 -11.94
C PHE A 61 -7.51 -2.07 -10.84
N SER A 62 -8.70 -1.56 -11.17
CA SER A 62 -9.85 -1.50 -10.27
C SER A 62 -10.37 -2.87 -9.80
N ASP A 63 -9.98 -3.97 -10.44
CA ASP A 63 -10.34 -5.31 -9.99
C ASP A 63 -9.81 -5.59 -8.57
N TYR A 64 -8.66 -5.00 -8.23
CA TYR A 64 -8.08 -5.13 -6.90
C TYR A 64 -8.96 -4.51 -5.81
N ASP A 65 -9.75 -3.48 -6.12
CA ASP A 65 -10.70 -2.92 -5.16
C ASP A 65 -11.72 -3.96 -4.72
N ALA A 66 -12.20 -4.81 -5.66
CA ALA A 66 -13.12 -5.90 -5.33
C ALA A 66 -12.42 -7.03 -4.54
N LEU A 67 -11.19 -7.40 -4.91
CA LEU A 67 -10.42 -8.41 -4.19
C LEU A 67 -10.15 -7.98 -2.74
N TYR A 68 -9.71 -6.75 -2.53
CA TYR A 68 -9.50 -6.20 -1.18
C TYR A 68 -10.81 -6.04 -0.40
N ALA A 69 -11.95 -5.72 -1.07
CA ALA A 69 -13.25 -5.68 -0.41
C ALA A 69 -13.69 -7.06 0.07
N TRP A 70 -13.54 -8.12 -0.73
CA TRP A 70 -13.80 -9.49 -0.28
C TRP A 70 -12.85 -9.94 0.84
N ALA A 71 -11.59 -9.50 0.82
CA ALA A 71 -10.66 -9.77 1.93
C ALA A 71 -11.10 -9.05 3.22
N LEU A 72 -11.53 -7.79 3.11
CA LEU A 72 -12.03 -6.99 4.24
C LEU A 72 -13.33 -7.59 4.85
N LEU A 73 -14.21 -8.10 3.99
CA LEU A 73 -15.54 -8.62 4.35
C LEU A 73 -15.57 -10.14 4.50
N ARG A 74 -14.39 -10.79 4.50
CA ARG A 74 -14.26 -12.24 4.59
C ARG A 74 -14.96 -12.82 5.81
N PRO A 75 -15.36 -14.11 5.75
CA PRO A 75 -15.72 -14.87 6.94
C PRO A 75 -14.57 -14.87 7.98
N GLU A 76 -14.84 -15.35 9.20
CA GLU A 76 -13.88 -15.32 10.32
C GLU A 76 -12.53 -16.03 10.07
N SER A 77 -12.41 -16.82 9.00
CA SER A 77 -11.16 -17.51 8.65
C SER A 77 -10.14 -16.55 8.04
N ASP A 78 -8.90 -16.61 8.53
CA ASP A 78 -7.72 -15.91 7.99
C ASP A 78 -6.85 -16.80 7.09
N GLU A 79 -7.31 -18.03 6.79
CA GLU A 79 -6.57 -18.94 5.95
C GLU A 79 -6.70 -18.55 4.46
N ILE A 80 -5.56 -18.48 3.78
CA ILE A 80 -5.50 -18.13 2.35
C ILE A 80 -6.30 -19.13 1.49
N SER A 81 -6.22 -20.42 1.83
CA SER A 81 -6.98 -21.47 1.14
C SER A 81 -8.49 -21.26 1.20
N ASP A 82 -8.99 -20.77 2.36
CA ASP A 82 -10.40 -20.49 2.55
C ASP A 82 -10.84 -19.27 1.77
N TYR A 83 -10.01 -18.22 1.75
CA TYR A 83 -10.27 -17.03 0.92
C TYR A 83 -10.33 -17.37 -0.57
N ILE A 84 -9.36 -18.14 -1.08
CA ILE A 84 -9.33 -18.56 -2.49
C ILE A 84 -10.54 -19.47 -2.80
N SER A 85 -10.89 -20.37 -1.88
CA SER A 85 -12.07 -21.22 -2.02
C SER A 85 -13.37 -20.42 -2.00
N TYR A 86 -13.44 -19.38 -1.16
CA TYR A 86 -14.57 -18.46 -1.10
C TYR A 86 -14.74 -17.68 -2.40
N LEU A 87 -13.64 -17.20 -2.99
CA LEU A 87 -13.68 -16.56 -4.32
C LEU A 87 -14.16 -17.54 -5.41
N ASP A 88 -13.69 -18.77 -5.39
CA ASP A 88 -13.93 -19.77 -6.45
C ASP A 88 -15.35 -20.37 -6.37
N HIS A 89 -15.81 -20.69 -5.17
CA HIS A 89 -17.03 -21.49 -4.95
C HIS A 89 -18.15 -20.73 -4.24
N GLY A 90 -17.92 -19.52 -3.75
CA GLY A 90 -18.96 -18.72 -3.09
C GLY A 90 -20.16 -18.47 -4.03
N PRO A 91 -21.40 -18.41 -3.50
CA PRO A 91 -22.59 -18.16 -4.33
C PRO A 91 -22.47 -16.82 -5.06
N ASP A 92 -22.60 -16.85 -6.37
CA ASP A 92 -22.34 -15.67 -7.23
C ASP A 92 -23.14 -14.44 -6.82
N LYS A 93 -24.40 -14.65 -6.50
CA LYS A 93 -25.31 -13.57 -6.10
C LYS A 93 -24.92 -12.96 -4.75
N ASP A 94 -24.62 -13.80 -3.76
CA ASP A 94 -24.26 -13.35 -2.41
C ASP A 94 -22.93 -12.61 -2.43
N MET A 95 -21.95 -13.12 -3.20
CA MET A 95 -20.65 -12.51 -3.39
C MET A 95 -20.74 -11.12 -4.05
N PHE A 96 -21.65 -10.96 -5.00
CA PHE A 96 -21.91 -9.66 -5.63
C PHE A 96 -22.66 -8.71 -4.67
N GLU A 97 -23.76 -9.17 -4.05
CA GLU A 97 -24.58 -8.35 -3.13
C GLU A 97 -23.77 -7.84 -1.94
N LEU A 98 -22.76 -8.60 -1.48
CA LEU A 98 -21.84 -8.19 -0.45
C LEU A 98 -21.02 -6.95 -0.84
N LEU A 99 -20.63 -6.83 -2.12
CA LEU A 99 -19.80 -5.71 -2.60
C LEU A 99 -20.60 -4.48 -3.04
N VAL A 100 -21.87 -4.62 -3.41
CA VAL A 100 -22.69 -3.51 -3.92
C VAL A 100 -22.67 -2.26 -3.04
N PRO A 101 -22.76 -2.34 -1.70
CA PRO A 101 -22.66 -1.15 -0.85
C PRO A 101 -21.28 -0.48 -0.90
N HIS A 102 -20.23 -1.23 -1.18
CA HIS A 102 -18.82 -0.80 -1.08
C HIS A 102 -18.27 -0.31 -2.42
N ILE A 103 -18.73 -0.91 -3.53
CA ILE A 103 -18.30 -0.59 -4.89
C ILE A 103 -19.56 -0.39 -5.77
N PRO A 104 -20.18 0.80 -5.69
CA PRO A 104 -21.50 1.04 -6.31
C PRO A 104 -21.56 0.88 -7.83
N PHE A 105 -20.41 0.96 -8.50
CA PHE A 105 -20.32 0.85 -9.97
C PHE A 105 -19.95 -0.56 -10.44
N LEU A 106 -19.70 -1.50 -9.52
CA LEU A 106 -19.42 -2.88 -9.87
C LEU A 106 -20.68 -3.55 -10.45
N THR A 107 -20.57 -4.16 -11.60
CA THR A 107 -21.63 -4.96 -12.18
C THR A 107 -21.55 -6.42 -11.76
N PHE A 108 -22.66 -7.16 -11.90
CA PHE A 108 -22.67 -8.60 -11.60
C PHE A 108 -21.69 -9.37 -12.51
N GLU A 109 -21.66 -9.03 -13.80
CA GLU A 109 -20.77 -9.64 -14.78
C GLU A 109 -19.28 -9.39 -14.45
N GLU A 110 -18.96 -8.19 -14.02
CA GLU A 110 -17.56 -7.86 -13.57
C GLU A 110 -17.21 -8.67 -12.32
N SER A 111 -18.10 -8.74 -11.33
CA SER A 111 -17.89 -9.55 -10.13
C SER A 111 -17.58 -11.01 -10.48
N LEU A 112 -18.36 -11.61 -11.40
CA LEU A 112 -18.13 -12.97 -11.90
C LEU A 112 -16.79 -13.10 -12.64
N ARG A 113 -16.48 -12.13 -13.51
CA ARG A 113 -15.22 -12.13 -14.26
C ARG A 113 -14.03 -12.07 -13.31
N ILE A 114 -14.03 -11.14 -12.36
CA ILE A 114 -12.95 -10.97 -11.37
C ILE A 114 -12.69 -12.30 -10.65
N ARG A 115 -13.72 -12.91 -10.11
CA ARG A 115 -13.59 -14.19 -9.39
C ARG A 115 -13.04 -15.29 -10.29
N LYS A 116 -13.56 -15.46 -11.50
CA LYS A 116 -13.13 -16.49 -12.45
C LYS A 116 -11.67 -16.30 -12.92
N VAL A 117 -11.22 -15.06 -13.04
CA VAL A 117 -9.84 -14.75 -13.43
C VAL A 117 -8.89 -14.92 -12.25
N TYR A 118 -9.21 -14.30 -11.10
CA TYR A 118 -8.23 -14.19 -10.03
C TYR A 118 -8.17 -15.41 -9.10
N ALA A 119 -9.24 -16.15 -8.87
CA ALA A 119 -9.19 -17.31 -7.97
C ALA A 119 -8.17 -18.37 -8.42
N PRO A 120 -8.10 -18.82 -9.70
CA PRO A 120 -7.06 -19.74 -10.16
C PRO A 120 -5.66 -19.12 -10.12
N LEU A 121 -5.50 -17.85 -10.45
CA LEU A 121 -4.19 -17.18 -10.45
C LEU A 121 -3.63 -17.01 -9.03
N LEU A 122 -4.48 -16.62 -8.06
CA LEU A 122 -4.08 -16.54 -6.65
C LEU A 122 -3.71 -17.92 -6.08
N ARG A 123 -4.39 -19.00 -6.53
CA ARG A 123 -4.02 -20.37 -6.15
C ARG A 123 -2.65 -20.77 -6.69
N LEU A 124 -2.31 -20.38 -7.92
CA LEU A 124 -0.98 -20.59 -8.48
C LEU A 124 0.07 -19.77 -7.72
N TRP A 125 -0.21 -18.52 -7.46
CA TRP A 125 0.68 -17.61 -6.72
C TRP A 125 0.95 -18.11 -5.31
N ASP A 126 -0.09 -18.50 -4.57
CA ASP A 126 0.05 -19.10 -3.25
C ASP A 126 0.93 -20.35 -3.29
N ARG A 127 0.61 -21.31 -4.17
CA ARG A 127 1.30 -22.59 -4.25
C ARG A 127 2.78 -22.45 -4.61
N ASP A 128 3.11 -21.62 -5.62
CA ASP A 128 4.42 -21.64 -6.26
C ASP A 128 5.36 -20.52 -5.71
N TYR A 129 4.80 -19.54 -5.02
CA TYR A 129 5.58 -18.44 -4.45
C TYR A 129 5.26 -18.18 -2.97
N PHE A 130 4.03 -17.79 -2.65
CA PHE A 130 3.70 -17.13 -1.39
C PHE A 130 3.77 -18.07 -0.18
N ARG A 131 3.26 -19.28 -0.28
CA ARG A 131 3.18 -20.26 0.82
C ARG A 131 4.52 -20.53 1.50
N ALA A 132 5.62 -20.48 0.77
CA ALA A 132 6.94 -20.68 1.35
C ALA A 132 7.42 -19.52 2.23
N LEU A 133 6.80 -18.35 2.09
CA LEU A 133 7.14 -17.10 2.80
C LEU A 133 6.11 -16.75 3.88
N GLU A 134 4.91 -17.29 3.79
CA GLU A 134 3.75 -16.90 4.60
C GLU A 134 4.07 -16.88 6.10
N GLY A 135 4.75 -17.91 6.61
CA GLY A 135 5.07 -18.03 8.05
C GLY A 135 5.94 -16.88 8.56
N GLU A 136 6.98 -16.52 7.81
CA GLU A 136 7.87 -15.41 8.15
C GLU A 136 7.14 -14.06 8.03
N LEU A 137 6.42 -13.84 6.94
CA LEU A 137 5.66 -12.63 6.70
C LEU A 137 4.58 -12.39 7.75
N ARG A 138 3.92 -13.46 8.20
CA ARG A 138 2.91 -13.39 9.27
C ARG A 138 3.53 -12.95 10.59
N VAL A 139 4.71 -13.46 10.96
CA VAL A 139 5.41 -13.05 12.17
C VAL A 139 5.75 -11.55 12.13
N LEU A 140 6.36 -11.08 11.03
CA LEU A 140 6.70 -9.67 10.87
C LEU A 140 5.47 -8.77 10.95
N ALA A 141 4.37 -9.15 10.30
CA ALA A 141 3.12 -8.40 10.32
C ALA A 141 2.50 -8.33 11.73
N GLU A 142 2.51 -9.42 12.47
CA GLU A 142 1.96 -9.47 13.84
C GLU A 142 2.81 -8.70 14.85
N GLU A 143 4.13 -8.77 14.77
CA GLU A 143 5.04 -8.00 15.64
C GLU A 143 4.84 -6.50 15.43
N ASP A 144 4.83 -6.06 14.19
CA ASP A 144 4.59 -4.65 13.83
C ASP A 144 3.18 -4.18 14.26
N ALA A 145 2.15 -4.98 14.00
CA ALA A 145 0.78 -4.67 14.40
C ALA A 145 0.63 -4.61 15.94
N ALA A 146 1.35 -5.45 16.70
CA ALA A 146 1.32 -5.41 18.15
C ALA A 146 1.87 -4.08 18.69
N GLU A 147 2.93 -3.54 18.10
CA GLU A 147 3.43 -2.20 18.40
C GLU A 147 2.36 -1.12 18.13
N LYS A 148 1.75 -1.13 16.94
CA LYS A 148 0.73 -0.14 16.55
C LYS A 148 -0.53 -0.24 17.43
N ARG A 149 -0.95 -1.45 17.84
CA ARG A 149 -2.04 -1.65 18.82
C ARG A 149 -1.69 -1.05 20.20
N MET A 150 -0.45 -1.17 20.62
CA MET A 150 0.02 -0.55 21.86
C MET A 150 0.04 0.99 21.76
N LEU A 151 0.47 1.53 20.63
CA LEU A 151 0.47 2.97 20.36
C LEU A 151 -0.94 3.56 20.30
N LEU A 152 -1.93 2.81 19.80
CA LEU A 152 -3.34 3.24 19.74
C LEU A 152 -3.91 3.60 21.12
N SER A 153 -3.36 3.03 22.20
CA SER A 153 -3.74 3.41 23.57
C SER A 153 -3.08 4.71 24.07
N LYS A 154 -2.14 5.28 23.33
CA LYS A 154 -1.28 6.39 23.79
C LYS A 154 -1.34 7.62 22.89
N MET A 155 -1.90 7.49 21.71
CA MET A 155 -2.00 8.60 20.74
C MET A 155 -3.36 8.63 20.06
N GLU A 156 -3.69 9.79 19.49
CA GLU A 156 -4.93 9.96 18.74
C GLU A 156 -4.93 9.10 17.45
N PRO A 157 -6.11 8.62 17.01
CA PRO A 157 -6.24 7.80 15.81
C PRO A 157 -5.58 8.39 14.56
N GLU A 158 -5.76 9.68 14.33
CA GLU A 158 -5.19 10.40 13.20
C GLU A 158 -3.64 10.40 13.23
N ALA A 159 -3.06 10.56 14.42
CA ALA A 159 -1.62 10.52 14.60
C ALA A 159 -1.06 9.11 14.37
N LEU A 160 -1.79 8.07 14.78
CA LEU A 160 -1.37 6.69 14.50
C LEU A 160 -1.39 6.38 13.01
N VAL A 161 -2.42 6.82 12.27
CA VAL A 161 -2.45 6.65 10.82
C VAL A 161 -1.25 7.32 10.16
N GLU A 162 -0.98 8.57 10.49
CA GLU A 162 0.17 9.30 9.95
C GLU A 162 1.50 8.62 10.29
N TYR A 163 1.66 8.15 11.51
CA TYR A 163 2.84 7.43 11.97
C TYR A 163 3.04 6.12 11.18
N ALA A 164 2.04 5.23 11.17
CA ALA A 164 2.13 3.93 10.52
C ALA A 164 2.37 4.02 9.01
N THR A 165 1.89 5.08 8.38
CA THR A 165 1.97 5.27 6.91
C THR A 165 3.07 6.23 6.48
N ALA A 166 3.85 6.76 7.40
CA ALA A 166 4.86 7.79 7.15
C ALA A 166 4.29 9.00 6.36
N GLY A 167 3.03 9.41 6.67
CA GLY A 167 2.51 10.67 6.16
C GLY A 167 1.11 10.68 5.55
N LEU A 168 0.33 9.59 5.58
CA LEU A 168 -1.09 9.68 5.23
C LEU A 168 -1.87 10.40 6.34
N VAL A 169 -2.57 11.46 5.97
CA VAL A 169 -3.43 12.21 6.87
C VAL A 169 -4.88 11.99 6.44
N VAL A 170 -5.67 11.41 7.33
CA VAL A 170 -7.10 11.22 7.12
C VAL A 170 -7.83 12.41 7.71
N PRO A 171 -8.25 13.39 6.89
CA PRO A 171 -9.03 14.50 7.40
C PRO A 171 -10.39 14.02 7.88
N HIS A 172 -11.15 14.91 8.52
CA HIS A 172 -12.55 14.60 8.84
C HIS A 172 -13.31 14.26 7.54
N VAL A 173 -13.67 12.99 7.38
CA VAL A 173 -14.50 12.52 6.28
C VAL A 173 -15.89 12.20 6.82
N GLU A 174 -16.89 12.85 6.25
CA GLU A 174 -18.29 12.60 6.60
C GLU A 174 -18.61 11.11 6.32
N ASP A 175 -19.32 10.47 7.24
CA ASP A 175 -19.69 9.04 7.17
C ASP A 175 -18.52 8.04 7.24
N LEU A 176 -17.35 8.41 7.70
CA LEU A 176 -16.26 7.48 7.97
C LEU A 176 -16.32 7.00 9.44
N ASP A 177 -16.60 5.71 9.64
CA ASP A 177 -16.68 5.09 10.97
C ASP A 177 -15.40 4.36 11.35
N THR A 178 -14.78 3.70 10.37
CA THR A 178 -13.68 2.77 10.63
C THR A 178 -12.53 3.01 9.64
N VAL A 179 -11.33 3.07 10.17
CA VAL A 179 -10.09 2.93 9.40
C VAL A 179 -9.50 1.57 9.73
N VAL A 180 -9.33 0.74 8.71
CA VAL A 180 -8.65 -0.55 8.84
C VAL A 180 -7.24 -0.41 8.31
N LEU A 181 -6.25 -0.58 9.19
CA LEU A 181 -4.83 -0.62 8.84
C LEU A 181 -4.42 -2.07 8.64
N PHE A 182 -3.70 -2.37 7.57
CA PHE A 182 -3.12 -3.68 7.38
C PHE A 182 -1.64 -3.58 6.98
N PRO A 183 -0.76 -4.33 7.68
CA PRO A 183 0.68 -4.33 7.42
C PRO A 183 1.00 -5.11 6.16
N VAL A 184 2.02 -4.64 5.40
CA VAL A 184 2.57 -5.38 4.26
C VAL A 184 4.09 -5.26 4.20
N VAL A 185 4.72 -6.32 3.72
CA VAL A 185 6.18 -6.42 3.56
C VAL A 185 6.58 -6.16 2.12
N HIS A 186 5.96 -6.82 1.13
CA HIS A 186 6.38 -6.74 -0.28
C HIS A 186 6.29 -5.34 -0.86
N ASN A 187 5.26 -4.58 -0.51
CA ASN A 187 5.02 -3.27 -1.11
C ASN A 187 5.78 -2.11 -0.40
N ARG A 188 6.63 -2.43 0.57
CA ARG A 188 7.44 -1.41 1.26
C ARG A 188 8.23 -0.55 0.29
N PRO A 189 8.31 0.76 0.50
CA PRO A 189 7.67 1.61 1.51
C PRO A 189 6.32 2.20 1.07
N ILE A 190 5.71 1.64 0.04
CA ILE A 190 4.49 2.17 -0.57
C ILE A 190 3.29 1.87 0.33
N ASN A 191 2.52 2.89 0.61
CA ASN A 191 1.19 2.76 1.18
C ASN A 191 0.12 3.00 0.10
N SER A 192 -1.01 2.35 0.25
CA SER A 192 -2.20 2.53 -0.59
C SER A 192 -3.46 2.56 0.26
N TYR A 193 -4.54 3.06 -0.31
CA TYR A 193 -5.80 3.10 0.42
C TYR A 193 -6.99 2.95 -0.53
N CYS A 194 -8.09 2.42 0.00
CA CYS A 194 -9.35 2.29 -0.70
C CYS A 194 -10.52 2.70 0.20
N PHE A 195 -11.41 3.55 -0.32
CA PHE A 195 -12.63 3.93 0.37
C PHE A 195 -13.76 2.94 0.04
N TYR A 196 -14.27 2.30 1.08
CA TYR A 196 -15.51 1.54 1.05
C TYR A 196 -16.61 2.29 1.81
N THR A 197 -17.83 1.76 1.83
CA THR A 197 -18.90 2.37 2.61
C THR A 197 -18.53 2.41 4.09
N ARG A 198 -18.44 3.62 4.64
CA ARG A 198 -18.11 3.91 6.04
C ARG A 198 -16.76 3.36 6.53
N THR A 199 -15.97 2.75 5.64
CA THR A 199 -14.67 2.14 5.96
C THR A 199 -13.61 2.63 5.00
N LEU A 200 -12.45 2.98 5.55
CA LEU A 200 -11.24 3.27 4.81
C LEU A 200 -10.23 2.16 5.10
N LEU A 201 -9.86 1.41 4.08
CA LEU A 201 -8.83 0.39 4.14
C LEU A 201 -7.48 1.01 3.76
N ILE A 202 -6.46 0.88 4.60
CA ILE A 202 -5.13 1.45 4.38
C ILE A 202 -4.07 0.37 4.52
N GLN A 203 -3.30 0.18 3.47
CA GLN A 203 -2.05 -0.56 3.48
C GLN A 203 -0.94 0.30 4.07
N TYR A 204 -0.17 -0.24 5.00
CA TYR A 204 1.04 0.42 5.51
C TYR A 204 2.25 -0.52 5.49
N PRO A 205 3.47 0.02 5.30
CA PRO A 205 4.69 -0.79 5.28
C PRO A 205 5.06 -1.25 6.68
N VAL A 206 5.42 -2.54 6.82
CA VAL A 206 6.00 -3.09 8.06
C VAL A 206 7.38 -2.49 8.30
N ASP A 207 7.69 -2.13 9.54
CA ASP A 207 9.03 -1.75 9.94
C ASP A 207 9.90 -3.00 10.07
N ILE A 208 10.94 -3.11 9.25
CA ILE A 208 11.90 -4.21 9.30
C ILE A 208 13.25 -3.64 9.75
N PRO A 209 13.87 -4.19 10.80
CA PRO A 209 15.23 -3.78 11.22
C PRO A 209 16.22 -3.94 10.07
N GLU A 210 17.17 -3.03 9.98
CA GLU A 210 18.27 -3.14 9.01
C GLU A 210 19.15 -4.34 9.35
N GLU A 211 19.59 -5.08 8.34
CA GLU A 211 20.36 -6.32 8.51
C GLU A 211 21.83 -6.07 8.90
N SER A 212 22.36 -4.89 8.62
CA SER A 212 23.76 -4.53 8.84
C SER A 212 23.91 -3.09 9.29
N GLU A 213 24.72 -2.86 10.32
CA GLU A 213 25.12 -1.50 10.77
C GLU A 213 26.17 -0.85 9.83
N GLU A 214 26.82 -1.65 8.98
CA GLU A 214 27.85 -1.16 8.05
C GLU A 214 27.24 -0.54 6.79
N GLU A 215 26.04 -1.00 6.40
CA GLU A 215 25.34 -0.47 5.22
C GLU A 215 24.47 0.73 5.59
N PRO A 216 24.35 1.73 4.70
CA PRO A 216 23.47 2.86 4.95
C PRO A 216 22.01 2.41 5.10
N PRO A 217 21.28 2.89 6.12
CA PRO A 217 19.85 2.57 6.27
C PRO A 217 19.04 2.86 5.01
N THR A 218 18.14 1.96 4.66
CA THR A 218 17.28 2.09 3.46
C THR A 218 16.51 3.41 3.44
N LEU A 219 16.05 3.88 4.59
CA LEU A 219 15.38 5.18 4.69
C LEU A 219 16.33 6.34 4.36
N LEU A 220 17.59 6.29 4.83
CA LEU A 220 18.59 7.31 4.49
C LEU A 220 18.85 7.37 2.98
N LEU A 221 18.94 6.21 2.32
CA LEU A 221 19.12 6.15 0.87
C LEU A 221 17.91 6.75 0.12
N ARG A 222 16.68 6.49 0.59
CA ARG A 222 15.46 7.09 0.02
C ARG A 222 15.44 8.61 0.21
N LEU A 223 15.76 9.09 1.41
CA LEU A 223 15.80 10.52 1.73
C LEU A 223 16.86 11.25 0.88
N THR A 224 18.08 10.73 0.80
CA THR A 224 19.15 11.33 -0.01
C THR A 224 18.79 11.33 -1.51
N ARG A 225 18.22 10.23 -2.03
CA ARG A 225 17.71 10.19 -3.42
C ARG A 225 16.65 11.26 -3.64
N ALA A 226 15.74 11.45 -2.70
CA ALA A 226 14.65 12.41 -2.82
C ALA A 226 15.13 13.87 -2.90
N VAL A 227 16.10 14.25 -2.07
CA VAL A 227 16.61 15.64 -2.02
C VAL A 227 17.72 15.94 -3.01
N ASN A 228 18.23 14.95 -3.73
CA ASN A 228 19.30 15.11 -4.74
C ASN A 228 18.80 15.64 -6.10
N ASP A 229 17.68 16.32 -6.14
CA ASP A 229 17.14 16.92 -7.37
C ASP A 229 16.56 18.31 -7.12
N PRO A 230 17.02 19.34 -7.87
CA PRO A 230 16.55 20.71 -7.69
C PRO A 230 15.04 20.88 -7.91
N GLN A 231 14.43 20.06 -8.76
CA GLN A 231 12.99 20.16 -9.03
C GLN A 231 12.19 19.62 -7.85
N ARG A 232 12.61 18.51 -7.25
CA ARG A 232 11.97 17.99 -6.05
C ARG A 232 12.10 18.93 -4.86
N LEU A 233 13.25 19.60 -4.70
CA LEU A 233 13.41 20.65 -3.70
C LEU A 233 12.46 21.86 -3.95
N ARG A 234 12.19 22.21 -5.22
CA ARG A 234 11.17 23.25 -5.54
C ARG A 234 9.76 22.81 -5.17
N ILE A 235 9.43 21.53 -5.41
CA ILE A 235 8.14 20.96 -4.98
C ILE A 235 8.01 21.03 -3.46
N LEU A 236 9.01 20.59 -2.71
CA LEU A 236 9.02 20.66 -1.23
C LEU A 236 8.81 22.11 -0.74
N ARG A 237 9.54 23.07 -1.32
CA ARG A 237 9.38 24.48 -0.99
C ARG A 237 7.96 25.01 -1.28
N TYR A 238 7.35 24.55 -2.36
CA TYR A 238 6.00 24.96 -2.74
C TYR A 238 4.94 24.39 -1.78
N VAL A 239 5.01 23.11 -1.46
CA VAL A 239 4.06 22.45 -0.55
C VAL A 239 4.29 22.82 0.93
N ALA A 240 5.43 23.40 1.28
CA ALA A 240 5.70 23.94 2.61
C ALA A 240 4.84 25.17 2.94
N GLN A 241 4.26 25.83 1.93
CA GLN A 241 3.36 26.98 2.11
C GLN A 241 1.93 26.57 2.52
N GLY A 242 1.64 25.28 2.55
CA GLY A 242 0.35 24.70 2.89
C GLY A 242 -0.08 23.60 1.90
N PRO A 243 -1.16 22.88 2.20
CA PRO A 243 -1.63 21.78 1.37
C PRO A 243 -1.98 22.21 -0.06
N LYS A 244 -1.40 21.55 -1.06
CA LYS A 244 -1.57 21.82 -2.49
C LYS A 244 -2.11 20.57 -3.20
N SER A 245 -3.02 20.76 -4.15
CA SER A 245 -3.45 19.69 -5.06
C SER A 245 -2.41 19.42 -6.15
N LEU A 246 -2.50 18.29 -6.82
CA LEU A 246 -1.66 18.00 -7.98
C LEU A 246 -1.88 19.01 -9.12
N GLU A 247 -3.12 19.46 -9.30
CA GLU A 247 -3.48 20.47 -10.29
C GLU A 247 -2.82 21.82 -10.00
N ASP A 248 -2.86 22.29 -8.73
CA ASP A 248 -2.15 23.51 -8.31
C ASP A 248 -0.65 23.41 -8.63
N MET A 249 -0.02 22.28 -8.28
CA MET A 249 1.40 22.06 -8.54
C MET A 249 1.72 22.02 -10.03
N ARG A 250 0.89 21.37 -10.85
CA ARG A 250 1.07 21.31 -12.29
C ARG A 250 1.01 22.70 -12.92
N HIS A 251 0.05 23.51 -12.51
CA HIS A 251 -0.15 24.87 -13.02
C HIS A 251 0.98 25.80 -12.55
N ASP A 252 1.22 25.88 -11.26
CA ASP A 252 2.10 26.91 -10.67
C ASP A 252 3.59 26.60 -10.87
N LEU A 253 3.95 25.30 -10.95
CA LEU A 253 5.33 24.88 -11.25
C LEU A 253 5.58 24.64 -12.73
N SER A 254 4.57 24.82 -13.59
CA SER A 254 4.65 24.61 -15.05
C SER A 254 5.25 23.25 -15.43
N ARG A 255 4.79 22.17 -14.79
CA ARG A 255 5.32 20.81 -14.95
C ARG A 255 4.39 19.92 -15.76
N LEU A 256 4.98 18.97 -16.49
CA LEU A 256 4.23 17.86 -17.08
C LEU A 256 3.75 16.91 -15.99
N GLU A 257 2.55 16.39 -16.12
CA GLU A 257 1.88 15.54 -15.12
C GLU A 257 2.70 14.30 -14.79
N ASP A 258 3.16 13.55 -15.80
CA ASP A 258 3.92 12.30 -15.60
C ASP A 258 5.22 12.55 -14.82
N THR A 259 5.95 13.63 -15.15
CA THR A 259 7.18 13.98 -14.43
C THR A 259 6.90 14.40 -13.00
N LEU A 260 5.81 15.15 -12.79
CA LEU A 260 5.39 15.57 -11.45
C LEU A 260 4.97 14.36 -10.61
N MET A 261 4.20 13.42 -11.17
CA MET A 261 3.79 12.20 -10.49
C MET A 261 4.98 11.35 -10.06
N SER A 262 5.99 11.20 -10.93
CA SER A 262 7.22 10.49 -10.60
C SER A 262 7.99 11.16 -9.45
N ASP A 263 8.16 12.49 -9.50
CA ASP A 263 8.82 13.25 -8.43
C ASP A 263 8.03 13.16 -7.10
N MET A 264 6.71 13.24 -7.17
CA MET A 264 5.83 13.08 -6.00
C MET A 264 5.94 11.69 -5.38
N MET A 265 6.03 10.63 -6.20
CA MET A 265 6.24 9.27 -5.71
C MET A 265 7.58 9.16 -4.96
N ILE A 266 8.67 9.67 -5.52
CA ILE A 266 10.01 9.65 -4.87
C ILE A 266 9.98 10.41 -3.53
N LEU A 267 9.34 11.58 -3.48
CA LEU A 267 9.19 12.36 -2.24
C LEU A 267 8.31 11.65 -1.21
N ARG A 268 7.25 10.97 -1.67
CA ARG A 268 6.32 10.21 -0.84
C ARG A 268 7.00 9.02 -0.18
N VAL A 269 7.67 8.16 -0.95
CA VAL A 269 8.34 6.95 -0.43
C VAL A 269 9.53 7.27 0.46
N ALA A 270 10.07 8.48 0.38
CA ALA A 270 11.05 9.01 1.30
C ALA A 270 10.45 9.59 2.59
N GLY A 271 9.11 9.59 2.74
CA GLY A 271 8.45 10.14 3.92
C GLY A 271 8.59 11.67 4.08
N LEU A 272 8.81 12.41 2.99
CA LEU A 272 8.95 13.87 3.02
C LEU A 272 7.62 14.61 2.87
N LEU A 273 6.56 13.91 2.45
CA LEU A 273 5.24 14.49 2.19
C LEU A 273 4.18 13.92 3.13
N ARG A 274 3.31 14.79 3.61
CA ARG A 274 1.97 14.45 4.06
C ARG A 274 1.03 14.37 2.87
N ILE A 275 0.22 13.34 2.84
CA ILE A 275 -0.84 13.17 1.83
C ILE A 275 -2.17 13.26 2.56
N HIS A 276 -2.84 14.39 2.39
CA HIS A 276 -4.20 14.60 2.90
C HIS A 276 -5.15 13.88 1.97
N ILE A 277 -5.56 12.67 2.34
CA ILE A 277 -6.40 11.83 1.50
C ILE A 277 -7.82 12.41 1.41
N GLY A 278 -8.43 12.26 0.25
CA GLY A 278 -9.78 12.71 -0.02
C GLY A 278 -10.55 11.69 -0.85
N ARG A 279 -11.87 11.67 -0.71
CA ARG A 279 -12.70 10.89 -1.64
C ARG A 279 -12.58 11.45 -3.06
N TYR A 280 -12.65 10.58 -4.05
CA TYR A 280 -12.64 10.94 -5.48
C TYR A 280 -11.36 11.63 -5.94
N HIS A 281 -10.19 11.14 -5.51
CA HIS A 281 -8.87 11.64 -5.92
C HIS A 281 -8.68 13.15 -5.69
N LYS A 282 -9.16 13.64 -4.57
CA LYS A 282 -9.00 15.05 -4.14
C LYS A 282 -7.87 15.18 -3.10
N GLU A 283 -6.80 14.45 -3.30
CA GLU A 283 -5.64 14.50 -2.43
C GLU A 283 -5.00 15.89 -2.47
N LYS A 284 -4.49 16.30 -1.31
CA LYS A 284 -3.60 17.44 -1.18
C LYS A 284 -2.31 17.01 -0.52
N PHE A 285 -1.25 17.68 -0.88
CA PHE A 285 0.09 17.36 -0.42
C PHE A 285 0.66 18.55 0.35
N SER A 286 1.27 18.26 1.49
CA SER A 286 2.04 19.22 2.26
C SER A 286 3.36 18.60 2.73
N ILE A 287 4.27 19.43 3.23
CA ILE A 287 5.51 18.89 3.79
C ILE A 287 5.21 18.11 5.08
N ARG A 288 5.90 16.97 5.28
CA ARG A 288 5.92 16.28 6.56
C ARG A 288 7.02 16.93 7.42
N PRO A 289 6.70 17.53 8.57
CA PRO A 289 7.66 18.26 9.39
C PRO A 289 8.85 17.41 9.82
N ASP A 290 8.60 16.15 10.19
CA ASP A 290 9.62 15.24 10.69
C ASP A 290 10.56 14.74 9.59
N GLY A 291 10.14 14.76 8.32
CA GLY A 291 10.93 14.22 7.21
C GLY A 291 12.30 14.87 7.03
N ALA A 292 12.43 16.18 7.27
CA ALA A 292 13.71 16.86 7.24
C ALA A 292 14.57 16.53 8.47
N ALA A 293 13.94 16.36 9.64
CA ALA A 293 14.64 15.93 10.86
C ALA A 293 15.11 14.48 10.74
N ASP A 294 14.31 13.60 10.14
CA ASP A 294 14.68 12.20 9.87
C ASP A 294 15.97 12.13 9.03
N LEU A 295 16.09 12.96 7.97
CA LEU A 295 17.31 13.00 7.16
C LEU A 295 18.56 13.32 8.01
N GLN A 296 18.45 14.32 8.88
CA GLN A 296 19.56 14.70 9.78
C GLN A 296 19.89 13.57 10.74
N VAL A 297 18.88 13.01 11.44
CA VAL A 297 19.05 11.96 12.45
C VAL A 297 19.67 10.72 11.85
N PHE A 298 19.16 10.23 10.74
CA PHE A 298 19.69 9.01 10.09
C PHE A 298 21.10 9.22 9.53
N LEU A 299 21.39 10.42 8.99
CA LEU A 299 22.73 10.73 8.51
C LEU A 299 23.73 10.80 9.67
N GLU A 300 23.43 11.56 10.74
CA GLU A 300 24.28 11.70 11.91
C GLU A 300 24.55 10.34 12.58
N SER A 301 23.49 9.52 12.74
CA SER A 301 23.61 8.17 13.30
C SER A 301 24.52 7.29 12.45
N TYR A 302 24.38 7.31 11.12
CA TYR A 302 25.17 6.47 10.22
C TYR A 302 26.67 6.85 10.18
N ILE A 303 26.98 8.16 10.24
CA ILE A 303 28.38 8.64 10.21
C ILE A 303 29.01 8.76 11.61
N GLY A 304 28.28 8.42 12.69
CA GLY A 304 28.78 8.38 14.06
C GLY A 304 28.94 9.76 14.71
N LEU A 305 28.09 10.73 14.39
CA LEU A 305 28.04 12.06 15.00
C LEU A 305 27.02 12.13 16.14
#